data_7d5ec2c0cb869300b79e3d52dc74a680
#
_entry.id   7d5ec2c0cb869300b79e3d52dc74a680
#
_cell.length_a   1.000
_cell.length_b   1.000
_cell.length_c   1.000
_cell.angle_alpha   90.00
_cell.angle_beta   90.00
_cell.angle_gamma   90.00
#
_symmetry.space_group_name_H-M   'P 1'
#
loop_
_entity.id
_entity.type
_entity.pdbx_description
1 polymer ?
#
loop_
_entity_poly.entity_id
_entity_poly.type
_entity_poly.pdbx_seq_one_letter_code
_entity_poly.pdbx_strand_id
1 'polypeptide(L)'
;MPHKIFPQYEESIYIDANINILSEYLFNLVKQSDKVFMQPRHFKNMCIYKEYEDVLNAMLDDKKLILDELEFIKEAGMPKNYGFGENNILYRKHNDEKIIKINEDWWEMVSNYAKRDQLSFAYLLWKNKINIKDSTFENSRLQIENFYVFGHKKGRK
;
A
#
# COMPACT_ATOMS: atom_id res chain seq x y z
N MET A 1 12.24 5.11 -2.68
CA MET A 1 12.84 3.80 -2.29
C MET A 1 13.75 4.03 -1.08
N PRO A 2 13.28 3.68 0.14
CA PRO A 2 14.01 4.02 1.37
C PRO A 2 15.39 3.37 1.46
N HIS A 3 15.58 2.13 1.00
CA HIS A 3 16.89 1.45 0.98
C HIS A 3 17.98 2.18 0.18
N LYS A 4 17.60 3.05 -0.79
CA LYS A 4 18.56 3.87 -1.57
C LYS A 4 18.83 5.23 -0.94
N ILE A 5 17.85 5.76 -0.16
CA ILE A 5 17.93 7.11 0.39
C ILE A 5 18.43 7.09 1.85
N PHE A 6 18.05 6.05 2.58
CA PHE A 6 18.34 5.89 4.00
C PHE A 6 18.97 4.52 4.32
N PRO A 7 20.02 4.08 3.59
CA PRO A 7 20.58 2.74 3.74
C PRO A 7 21.17 2.46 5.13
N GLN A 8 21.48 3.52 5.89
CA GLN A 8 22.03 3.45 7.25
C GLN A 8 21.00 3.06 8.32
N TYR A 9 19.70 3.08 8.00
CA TYR A 9 18.63 2.65 8.89
C TYR A 9 18.11 1.28 8.44
N GLU A 10 17.72 0.45 9.38
CA GLU A 10 17.20 -0.90 9.09
C GLU A 10 15.72 -0.89 8.66
N GLU A 11 14.97 0.09 9.15
CA GLU A 11 13.52 0.17 8.97
C GLU A 11 13.05 1.60 8.74
N SER A 12 11.87 1.73 8.17
CA SER A 12 11.24 3.02 7.89
C SER A 12 9.71 2.93 8.00
N ILE A 13 9.12 4.03 8.41
CA ILE A 13 7.67 4.25 8.35
C ILE A 13 7.43 5.41 7.38
N TYR A 14 6.69 5.15 6.32
CA TYR A 14 6.12 6.19 5.45
C TYR A 14 4.73 6.54 5.95
N ILE A 15 4.38 7.80 5.92
CA ILE A 15 3.06 8.30 6.30
C ILE A 15 2.65 9.39 5.32
N ASP A 16 1.44 9.32 4.82
CA ASP A 16 0.87 10.38 3.98
C ASP A 16 0.81 11.71 4.74
N ALA A 17 1.10 12.81 4.03
CA ALA A 17 1.16 14.15 4.62
C ALA A 17 -0.19 14.65 5.19
N ASN A 18 -1.29 13.96 4.89
CA ASN A 18 -2.62 14.27 5.43
C ASN A 18 -2.97 13.44 6.69
N ILE A 19 -2.00 12.77 7.31
CA ILE A 19 -2.20 12.00 8.54
C ILE A 19 -1.36 12.59 9.66
N ASN A 20 -2.02 12.94 10.78
CA ASN A 20 -1.36 13.23 12.04
C ASN A 20 -1.38 12.00 12.93
N ILE A 21 -0.24 11.68 13.53
CA ILE A 21 -0.12 10.67 14.59
C ILE A 21 -0.48 11.35 15.92
N LEU A 22 -1.45 10.78 16.64
CA LEU A 22 -1.94 11.33 17.92
C LEU A 22 -1.41 10.57 19.15
N SER A 23 -0.88 9.36 18.96
CA SER A 23 -0.40 8.50 20.05
C SER A 23 0.84 7.70 19.64
N GLU A 24 1.42 6.98 20.59
CA GLU A 24 2.54 6.08 20.34
C GLU A 24 2.11 4.71 19.73
N TYR A 25 0.83 4.52 19.46
CA TYR A 25 0.27 3.25 18.98
C TYR A 25 1.06 2.64 17.83
N LEU A 26 1.30 3.41 16.77
CA LEU A 26 1.98 2.93 15.56
C LEU A 26 3.42 2.47 15.87
N PHE A 27 4.14 3.23 16.66
CA PHE A 27 5.53 2.90 17.03
C PHE A 27 5.59 1.67 17.93
N ASN A 28 4.66 1.52 18.86
CA ASN A 28 4.55 0.36 19.73
C ASN A 28 4.16 -0.89 18.94
N LEU A 29 3.22 -0.75 17.98
CA LEU A 29 2.81 -1.83 17.09
C LEU A 29 3.99 -2.35 16.27
N VAL A 30 4.76 -1.46 15.67
CA VAL A 30 5.94 -1.81 14.86
C VAL A 30 7.02 -2.44 15.73
N LYS A 31 7.34 -1.85 16.88
CA LYS A 31 8.37 -2.34 17.81
C LYS A 31 8.09 -3.74 18.35
N GLN A 32 6.81 -4.10 18.51
CA GLN A 32 6.38 -5.42 18.99
C GLN A 32 6.23 -6.45 17.88
N SER A 33 6.37 -6.03 16.61
CA SER A 33 6.15 -6.89 15.45
C SER A 33 7.46 -7.51 14.96
N ASP A 34 7.39 -8.77 14.55
CA ASP A 34 8.44 -9.47 13.82
C ASP A 34 8.34 -9.30 12.29
N LYS A 35 7.28 -8.62 11.82
CA LYS A 35 7.00 -8.45 10.40
C LYS A 35 8.05 -7.60 9.68
N VAL A 36 8.34 -7.97 8.45
CA VAL A 36 9.20 -7.16 7.55
C VAL A 36 8.44 -6.04 6.86
N PHE A 37 7.10 -6.12 6.87
CA PHE A 37 6.21 -5.17 6.26
C PHE A 37 4.86 -5.11 6.97
N MET A 38 4.30 -3.91 7.13
CA MET A 38 2.94 -3.69 7.65
C MET A 38 2.31 -2.44 7.02
N GLN A 39 0.97 -2.47 6.85
CA GLN A 39 0.16 -1.35 6.35
C GLN A 39 -1.24 -1.40 6.99
N PRO A 40 -2.04 -0.32 6.96
CA PRO A 40 -3.45 -0.40 7.33
C PRO A 40 -4.23 -1.27 6.35
N ARG A 41 -5.20 -2.02 6.84
CA ARG A 41 -6.15 -2.69 5.94
C ARG A 41 -6.96 -1.64 5.17
N HIS A 42 -7.39 -1.96 3.96
CA HIS A 42 -8.20 -1.04 3.18
C HIS A 42 -9.56 -0.79 3.85
N PHE A 43 -9.98 0.49 3.85
CA PHE A 43 -11.21 0.91 4.54
C PHE A 43 -12.47 0.20 4.02
N LYS A 44 -12.56 0.01 2.69
CA LYS A 44 -13.76 -0.48 2.01
C LYS A 44 -13.57 -1.86 1.38
N ASN A 45 -12.48 -2.03 0.64
CA ASN A 45 -12.26 -3.18 -0.21
C ASN A 45 -11.27 -4.18 0.42
N MET A 46 -11.56 -5.47 0.32
CA MET A 46 -10.67 -6.56 0.72
C MET A 46 -10.12 -7.33 -0.50
N CYS A 47 -10.44 -6.85 -1.70
CA CYS A 47 -10.11 -7.49 -2.96
C CYS A 47 -9.61 -6.45 -3.97
N ILE A 48 -8.42 -6.66 -4.51
CA ILE A 48 -7.83 -5.77 -5.52
C ILE A 48 -8.76 -5.59 -6.74
N TYR A 49 -9.44 -6.65 -7.20
CA TYR A 49 -10.33 -6.58 -8.35
C TYR A 49 -11.53 -5.65 -8.12
N LYS A 50 -12.01 -5.57 -6.88
CA LYS A 50 -13.05 -4.61 -6.52
C LYS A 50 -12.52 -3.17 -6.53
N GLU A 51 -11.29 -2.97 -6.10
CA GLU A 51 -10.65 -1.66 -6.17
C GLU A 51 -10.47 -1.21 -7.62
N TYR A 52 -10.08 -2.11 -8.54
CA TYR A 52 -10.02 -1.79 -9.98
C TYR A 52 -11.36 -1.29 -10.52
N GLU A 53 -12.47 -1.94 -10.16
CA GLU A 53 -13.82 -1.48 -10.53
C GLU A 53 -14.11 -0.08 -9.99
N ASP A 54 -13.78 0.19 -8.73
CA ASP A 54 -14.04 1.48 -8.09
C ASP A 54 -13.16 2.59 -8.71
N VAL A 55 -11.89 2.31 -9.01
CA VAL A 55 -10.95 3.25 -9.65
C VAL A 55 -11.40 3.59 -11.08
N LEU A 56 -11.84 2.59 -11.86
CA LEU A 56 -12.38 2.77 -13.21
C LEU A 56 -13.66 3.60 -13.21
N ASN A 57 -14.59 3.29 -12.31
CA ASN A 57 -15.86 4.00 -12.19
C ASN A 57 -15.67 5.46 -11.74
N ALA A 58 -14.69 5.71 -10.90
CA ALA A 58 -14.36 7.05 -10.40
C ALA A 58 -13.42 7.83 -11.35
N MET A 59 -12.95 7.23 -12.44
CA MET A 59 -12.03 7.83 -13.43
C MET A 59 -10.80 8.46 -12.76
N LEU A 60 -10.16 7.71 -11.87
CA LEU A 60 -9.06 8.23 -11.03
C LEU A 60 -7.69 8.21 -11.73
N ASP A 61 -7.57 7.56 -12.89
CA ASP A 61 -6.35 7.48 -13.69
C ASP A 61 -6.67 7.14 -15.15
N ASP A 62 -5.67 7.02 -15.99
CA ASP A 62 -5.83 6.63 -17.40
C ASP A 62 -6.46 5.23 -17.50
N LYS A 63 -7.60 5.18 -18.17
CA LYS A 63 -8.41 3.97 -18.30
C LYS A 63 -7.65 2.82 -18.96
N LYS A 64 -6.83 3.14 -19.99
CA LYS A 64 -6.07 2.12 -20.71
C LYS A 64 -5.02 1.51 -19.80
N LEU A 65 -4.25 2.34 -19.10
CA LEU A 65 -3.21 1.86 -18.18
C LEU A 65 -3.79 1.01 -17.05
N ILE A 66 -4.97 1.40 -16.52
CA ILE A 66 -5.67 0.62 -15.49
C ILE A 66 -6.10 -0.75 -16.04
N LEU A 67 -6.63 -0.80 -17.27
CA LEU A 67 -7.08 -2.07 -17.88
C LEU A 67 -5.91 -2.97 -18.25
N ASP A 68 -4.84 -2.43 -18.79
CA ASP A 68 -3.61 -3.17 -19.12
C ASP A 68 -3.01 -3.80 -17.86
N GLU A 69 -2.96 -3.07 -16.75
CA GLU A 69 -2.48 -3.58 -15.46
C GLU A 69 -3.40 -4.67 -14.89
N LEU A 70 -4.71 -4.46 -14.97
CA LEU A 70 -5.70 -5.45 -14.52
C LEU A 70 -5.59 -6.76 -15.30
N GLU A 71 -5.41 -6.70 -16.62
CA GLU A 71 -5.22 -7.88 -17.46
C GLU A 71 -3.94 -8.61 -17.08
N PHE A 72 -2.82 -7.89 -16.98
CA PHE A 72 -1.55 -8.43 -16.52
C PHE A 72 -1.65 -9.17 -15.17
N ILE A 73 -2.36 -8.59 -14.20
CA ILE A 73 -2.53 -9.21 -12.87
C ILE A 73 -3.43 -10.45 -12.93
N LYS A 74 -4.46 -10.44 -13.79
CA LYS A 74 -5.33 -11.61 -14.01
C LYS A 74 -4.57 -12.75 -14.65
N GLU A 75 -3.78 -12.47 -15.69
CA GLU A 75 -2.94 -13.47 -16.37
C GLU A 75 -1.89 -14.06 -15.44
N ALA A 76 -1.33 -13.26 -14.53
CA ALA A 76 -0.42 -13.74 -13.50
C ALA A 76 -1.09 -14.68 -12.48
N GLY A 77 -2.44 -14.75 -12.45
CA GLY A 77 -3.20 -15.66 -11.61
C GLY A 77 -3.39 -15.21 -10.17
N MET A 78 -3.31 -13.90 -9.88
CA MET A 78 -3.58 -13.41 -8.51
C MET A 78 -5.00 -13.79 -8.06
N PRO A 79 -5.16 -14.48 -6.92
CA PRO A 79 -6.48 -14.91 -6.46
C PRO A 79 -7.33 -13.74 -5.97
N LYS A 80 -8.65 -13.88 -6.11
CA LYS A 80 -9.59 -12.96 -5.48
C LYS A 80 -9.48 -13.04 -3.94
N ASN A 81 -9.77 -11.94 -3.27
CA ASN A 81 -9.84 -11.87 -1.81
C ASN A 81 -8.56 -12.26 -1.06
N TYR A 82 -7.40 -12.07 -1.68
CA TYR A 82 -6.10 -12.30 -1.04
C TYR A 82 -5.83 -11.32 0.12
N GLY A 83 -6.56 -10.22 0.17
CA GLY A 83 -6.40 -9.09 1.07
C GLY A 83 -6.09 -7.83 0.28
N PHE A 84 -6.28 -6.68 0.92
CA PHE A 84 -5.99 -5.39 0.32
C PHE A 84 -5.72 -4.35 1.43
N GLY A 85 -4.66 -3.57 1.29
CA GLY A 85 -4.26 -2.56 2.26
C GLY A 85 -4.29 -1.16 1.68
N GLU A 86 -4.12 -0.15 2.53
CA GLU A 86 -3.94 1.25 2.13
C GLU A 86 -2.46 1.65 2.22
N ASN A 87 -1.95 2.33 1.20
CA ASN A 87 -0.57 2.77 1.15
C ASN A 87 -0.30 4.08 1.90
N ASN A 88 -1.27 4.56 2.67
CA ASN A 88 -1.18 5.80 3.41
C ASN A 88 -0.27 5.73 4.66
N ILE A 89 -0.01 4.52 5.17
CA ILE A 89 1.02 4.22 6.17
C ILE A 89 1.72 2.93 5.74
N LEU A 90 3.05 2.96 5.61
CA LEU A 90 3.84 1.79 5.23
C LEU A 90 5.03 1.63 6.17
N TYR A 91 5.00 0.59 7.00
CA TYR A 91 6.19 0.14 7.72
C TYR A 91 6.95 -0.88 6.89
N ARG A 92 8.28 -0.78 6.86
CA ARG A 92 9.17 -1.69 6.12
C ARG A 92 10.51 -1.85 6.82
N LYS A 93 10.98 -3.08 6.96
CA LYS A 93 12.42 -3.38 7.12
C LYS A 93 13.03 -3.22 5.73
N HIS A 94 13.38 -2.00 5.36
CA HIS A 94 13.61 -1.62 3.97
C HIS A 94 14.93 -2.12 3.38
N ASN A 95 15.84 -2.67 4.21
CA ASN A 95 17.04 -3.37 3.77
C ASN A 95 16.86 -4.90 3.68
N ASP A 96 15.68 -5.45 4.00
CA ASP A 96 15.32 -6.83 3.72
C ASP A 96 15.27 -7.06 2.20
N GLU A 97 15.93 -8.12 1.70
CA GLU A 97 16.08 -8.39 0.25
C GLU A 97 14.73 -8.50 -0.46
N LYS A 98 13.73 -9.11 0.19
CA LYS A 98 12.38 -9.22 -0.36
C LYS A 98 11.70 -7.86 -0.48
N ILE A 99 11.89 -6.99 0.53
CA ILE A 99 11.32 -5.64 0.55
C ILE A 99 12.03 -4.74 -0.48
N ILE A 100 13.34 -4.88 -0.64
CA ILE A 100 14.10 -4.18 -1.70
C ILE A 100 13.50 -4.55 -3.06
N LYS A 101 13.38 -5.86 -3.34
CA LYS A 101 12.82 -6.34 -4.61
C LYS A 101 11.40 -5.82 -4.85
N ILE A 102 10.52 -5.87 -3.85
CA ILE A 102 9.15 -5.36 -3.95
C ILE A 102 9.17 -3.86 -4.27
N ASN A 103 10.00 -3.06 -3.61
CA ASN A 103 10.07 -1.63 -3.84
C ASN A 103 10.59 -1.28 -5.25
N GLU A 104 11.51 -2.06 -5.78
CA GLU A 104 12.05 -1.86 -7.14
C GLU A 104 11.02 -2.28 -8.20
N ASP A 105 10.44 -3.47 -8.08
CA ASP A 105 9.36 -3.93 -8.96
C ASP A 105 8.15 -2.96 -8.91
N TRP A 106 7.85 -2.37 -7.74
CA TRP A 106 6.77 -1.41 -7.57
C TRP A 106 7.03 -0.12 -8.35
N TRP A 107 8.24 0.38 -8.29
CA TRP A 107 8.64 1.54 -9.08
C TRP A 107 8.47 1.30 -10.59
N GLU A 108 8.88 0.13 -11.07
CA GLU A 108 8.70 -0.27 -12.47
C GLU A 108 7.22 -0.35 -12.85
N MET A 109 6.39 -0.96 -12.00
CA MET A 109 4.95 -1.05 -12.29
C MET A 109 4.29 0.33 -12.35
N VAL A 110 4.51 1.19 -11.36
CA VAL A 110 3.94 2.55 -11.33
C VAL A 110 4.47 3.41 -12.50
N SER A 111 5.68 3.12 -13.00
CA SER A 111 6.25 3.81 -14.15
C SER A 111 5.60 3.40 -15.48
N ASN A 112 5.18 2.16 -15.62
CA ASN A 112 4.69 1.58 -16.87
C ASN A 112 3.17 1.39 -16.94
N TYR A 113 2.46 1.31 -15.79
CA TYR A 113 1.03 1.11 -15.68
C TYR A 113 0.32 2.28 -14.98
N ALA A 114 -0.77 1.98 -14.31
CA ALA A 114 -1.54 2.98 -13.57
C ALA A 114 -0.70 3.66 -12.47
N LYS A 115 -0.91 4.97 -12.30
CA LYS A 115 -0.27 5.75 -11.22
C LYS A 115 -0.95 5.54 -9.86
N ARG A 116 -1.99 4.71 -9.84
CA ARG A 116 -2.66 4.24 -8.61
C ARG A 116 -1.81 3.15 -7.95
N ASP A 117 -0.77 3.58 -7.31
CA ASP A 117 0.30 2.80 -6.69
C ASP A 117 -0.17 1.65 -5.77
N GLN A 118 -1.34 1.80 -5.17
CA GLN A 118 -1.96 0.82 -4.28
C GLN A 118 -2.37 -0.47 -5.01
N LEU A 119 -2.70 -0.39 -6.31
CA LEU A 119 -3.08 -1.53 -7.14
C LEU A 119 -1.88 -2.44 -7.39
N SER A 120 -0.83 -1.89 -7.98
CA SER A 120 0.41 -2.63 -8.26
C SER A 120 1.07 -3.18 -6.98
N PHE A 121 0.99 -2.42 -5.88
CA PHE A 121 1.60 -2.84 -4.63
C PHE A 121 0.97 -4.11 -4.04
N ALA A 122 -0.36 -4.21 -4.04
CA ALA A 122 -1.06 -5.41 -3.57
C ALA A 122 -0.68 -6.66 -4.39
N TYR A 123 -0.55 -6.51 -5.72
CA TYR A 123 -0.07 -7.58 -6.58
C TYR A 123 1.35 -8.03 -6.21
N LEU A 124 2.26 -7.10 -5.97
CA LEU A 124 3.64 -7.42 -5.64
C LEU A 124 3.78 -8.08 -4.26
N LEU A 125 2.97 -7.70 -3.29
CA LEU A 125 2.92 -8.40 -2.00
C LEU A 125 2.52 -9.86 -2.21
N TRP A 126 1.46 -10.13 -2.98
CA TRP A 126 1.03 -11.48 -3.32
C TRP A 126 2.12 -12.26 -4.07
N LYS A 127 2.69 -11.69 -5.13
CA LYS A 127 3.75 -12.30 -5.95
C LYS A 127 4.95 -12.72 -5.12
N ASN A 128 5.30 -11.94 -4.12
CA ASN A 128 6.42 -12.20 -3.20
C ASN A 128 6.00 -13.00 -1.95
N LYS A 129 4.79 -13.60 -1.94
CA LYS A 129 4.28 -14.46 -0.87
C LYS A 129 4.20 -13.76 0.51
N ILE A 130 3.94 -12.45 0.51
CA ILE A 130 3.56 -11.72 1.72
C ILE A 130 2.05 -11.84 1.88
N ASN A 131 1.63 -12.45 2.99
CA ASN A 131 0.21 -12.54 3.32
C ASN A 131 -0.29 -11.15 3.73
N ILE A 132 -1.09 -10.51 2.87
CA ILE A 132 -1.59 -9.15 3.10
C ILE A 132 -2.44 -9.11 4.37
N LYS A 133 -3.29 -10.12 4.62
CA LYS A 133 -4.17 -10.15 5.80
C LYS A 133 -3.38 -10.17 7.12
N ASP A 134 -2.28 -10.92 7.15
CA ASP A 134 -1.41 -11.02 8.34
C ASP A 134 -0.48 -9.80 8.48
N SER A 135 -0.31 -9.04 7.41
CA SER A 135 0.57 -7.86 7.36
C SER A 135 -0.21 -6.54 7.44
N THR A 136 -1.51 -6.61 7.77
CA THR A 136 -2.32 -5.40 7.94
C THR A 136 -2.73 -5.20 9.39
N PHE A 137 -2.82 -3.95 9.79
CA PHE A 137 -3.43 -3.51 11.04
C PHE A 137 -4.73 -2.73 10.76
N GLU A 138 -5.46 -2.36 11.81
CA GLU A 138 -6.73 -1.64 11.68
C GLU A 138 -6.58 -0.34 10.90
N ASN A 139 -7.57 -0.02 10.07
CA ASN A 139 -7.55 1.18 9.23
C ASN A 139 -7.36 2.46 10.04
N SER A 140 -6.48 3.34 9.59
CA SER A 140 -6.14 4.59 10.29
C SER A 140 -7.34 5.54 10.46
N ARG A 141 -8.33 5.49 9.55
CA ARG A 141 -9.56 6.30 9.66
C ARG A 141 -10.53 5.82 10.74
N LEU A 142 -10.38 4.56 11.17
CA LEU A 142 -11.21 3.97 12.24
C LEU A 142 -10.57 4.10 13.62
N GLN A 143 -9.29 4.43 13.68
CA GLN A 143 -8.51 4.58 14.91
C GLN A 143 -8.34 6.05 15.28
N ILE A 144 -9.45 6.73 15.53
CA ILE A 144 -9.51 8.18 15.73
C ILE A 144 -8.73 8.67 16.98
N GLU A 145 -8.47 7.80 17.94
CA GLU A 145 -7.63 8.09 19.10
C GLU A 145 -6.13 8.05 18.75
N ASN A 146 -5.75 7.36 17.67
CA ASN A 146 -4.36 7.16 17.28
C ASN A 146 -3.96 8.02 16.09
N PHE A 147 -4.93 8.34 15.21
CA PHE A 147 -4.68 9.08 13.96
C PHE A 147 -5.76 10.12 13.71
N TYR A 148 -5.35 11.25 13.18
CA TYR A 148 -6.26 12.20 12.55
C TYR A 148 -5.97 12.31 11.07
N VAL A 149 -6.93 11.90 10.24
CA VAL A 149 -6.80 11.90 8.77
C VAL A 149 -7.54 13.10 8.20
N PHE A 150 -6.79 14.05 7.65
CA PHE A 150 -7.38 15.22 6.98
C PHE A 150 -8.01 14.82 5.64
N GLY A 151 -9.16 15.39 5.34
CA GLY A 151 -9.73 15.29 3.99
C GLY A 151 -8.85 15.99 2.95
N HIS A 152 -8.74 15.41 1.75
CA HIS A 152 -8.09 16.10 0.63
C HIS A 152 -8.87 17.37 0.29
N LYS A 153 -8.19 18.52 0.26
CA LYS A 153 -8.79 19.74 -0.28
C LYS A 153 -9.14 19.45 -1.74
N LYS A 154 -10.43 19.54 -2.09
CA LYS A 154 -10.83 19.50 -3.50
C LYS A 154 -10.05 20.61 -4.20
N GLY A 155 -9.14 20.25 -5.10
CA GLY A 155 -8.42 21.23 -5.91
C GLY A 155 -9.44 22.16 -6.57
N ARG A 156 -9.22 23.46 -6.50
CA ARG A 156 -9.98 24.39 -7.32
C ARG A 156 -9.70 23.99 -8.78
N LYS A 157 -10.75 23.56 -9.49
CA LYS A 157 -10.70 23.38 -10.94
C LYS A 157 -10.45 24.72 -11.61
#